data_307e548ab959369d65da602bcf03c629
#
_entry.id   307e548ab959369d65da602bcf03c629
#
_cell.length_a   1.000
_cell.length_b   1.000
_cell.length_c   1.000
_cell.angle_alpha   90.00
_cell.angle_beta   90.00
_cell.angle_gamma   90.00
#
_symmetry.space_group_name_H-M   'P 1'
#
loop_
_entity.id
_entity.type
_entity.pdbx_description
1 polymer ?
#
loop_
_entity_poly.entity_id
_entity_poly.type
_entity_poly.pdbx_seq_one_letter_code
_entity_poly.pdbx_strand_id
1 'polypeptide(L)'
;MRVLLVEDDALLGDGVRAGLKQVGFAVDWTQDGQSAKLALETEEYAVMVLDLGLPKLSGTELLKWLRGINSALPVLVLTARDTVADRVIGLNAGADDYLIKPFDLDELIARLNALLRRSAGQVTLTLQHDDIELTPSTHQVVKSGQTVELSAREFTLLHELLLHVGRVQSREQLEQHIYGWG
;
A
#
# COMPACT_ATOMS: atom_id res chain seq x y z
N MET A 1 4.61 4.91 -3.54
CA MET A 1 3.42 4.76 -2.70
C MET A 1 3.77 4.09 -1.40
N ARG A 2 3.18 4.51 -0.30
CA ARG A 2 3.50 4.05 1.04
C ARG A 2 2.46 3.04 1.53
N VAL A 3 2.93 1.89 1.98
CA VAL A 3 2.11 0.76 2.46
C VAL A 3 2.34 0.57 3.96
N LEU A 4 1.26 0.45 4.72
CA LEU A 4 1.34 -0.04 6.09
C LEU A 4 1.11 -1.56 6.08
N LEU A 5 2.11 -2.31 6.50
CA LEU A 5 2.04 -3.76 6.69
C LEU A 5 1.84 -4.05 8.17
N VAL A 6 0.78 -4.78 8.50
CA VAL A 6 0.45 -5.18 9.87
C VAL A 6 0.40 -6.70 9.94
N GLU A 7 1.48 -7.29 10.40
CA GLU A 7 1.68 -8.74 10.47
C GLU A 7 2.56 -9.09 11.67
N ASP A 8 2.11 -9.97 12.54
CA ASP A 8 2.84 -10.39 13.74
C ASP A 8 3.84 -11.53 13.50
N ASP A 9 3.65 -12.30 12.42
CA ASP A 9 4.63 -13.32 12.01
C ASP A 9 5.88 -12.63 11.42
N ALA A 10 7.00 -12.75 12.12
CA ALA A 10 8.24 -12.08 11.75
C ALA A 10 8.79 -12.56 10.40
N LEU A 11 8.68 -13.87 10.12
CA LEU A 11 9.18 -14.44 8.87
C LEU A 11 8.34 -14.02 7.67
N LEU A 12 7.02 -14.13 7.79
CA LEU A 12 6.08 -13.72 6.75
C LEU A 12 6.15 -12.21 6.52
N GLY A 13 6.14 -11.42 7.59
CA GLY A 13 6.21 -9.97 7.51
C GLY A 13 7.50 -9.48 6.84
N ASP A 14 8.63 -10.07 7.16
CA ASP A 14 9.90 -9.74 6.53
C ASP A 14 9.91 -10.05 5.03
N GLY A 15 9.40 -11.21 4.65
CA GLY A 15 9.29 -11.62 3.24
C GLY A 15 8.36 -10.71 2.43
N VAL A 16 7.21 -10.36 2.97
CA VAL A 16 6.26 -9.44 2.33
C VAL A 16 6.86 -8.04 2.20
N ARG A 17 7.46 -7.54 3.26
CA ARG A 17 8.15 -6.24 3.24
C ARG A 17 9.21 -6.17 2.16
N ALA A 18 10.09 -7.16 2.11
CA ALA A 18 11.17 -7.23 1.12
C ALA A 18 10.60 -7.26 -0.31
N GLY A 19 9.60 -8.08 -0.56
CA GLY A 19 8.96 -8.19 -1.87
C GLY A 19 8.27 -6.91 -2.31
N LEU A 20 7.57 -6.23 -1.41
CA LEU A 20 6.91 -4.96 -1.71
C LEU A 20 7.94 -3.84 -1.98
N LYS A 21 9.02 -3.78 -1.21
CA LYS A 21 10.11 -2.83 -1.46
C LYS A 21 10.77 -3.06 -2.82
N GLN A 22 10.93 -4.30 -3.22
CA GLN A 22 11.53 -4.66 -4.50
C GLN A 22 10.73 -4.14 -5.70
N VAL A 23 9.42 -4.06 -5.59
CA VAL A 23 8.54 -3.51 -6.65
C VAL A 23 8.23 -2.03 -6.47
N GLY A 24 8.94 -1.34 -5.59
CA GLY A 24 8.91 0.13 -5.47
C GLY A 24 8.01 0.72 -4.40
N PHE A 25 7.39 -0.10 -3.55
CA PHE A 25 6.62 0.41 -2.41
C PHE A 25 7.55 0.85 -1.27
N ALA A 26 7.19 1.95 -0.60
CA ALA A 26 7.71 2.28 0.70
C ALA A 26 6.86 1.55 1.75
N VAL A 27 7.47 0.76 2.62
CA VAL A 27 6.77 -0.12 3.55
C VAL A 27 7.12 0.21 4.99
N ASP A 28 6.09 0.54 5.77
CA ASP A 28 6.19 0.60 7.23
C ASP A 28 5.55 -0.68 7.78
N TRP A 29 6.27 -1.39 8.62
CA TRP A 29 5.83 -2.67 9.16
C TRP A 29 5.64 -2.59 10.67
N THR A 30 4.43 -2.95 11.12
CA THR A 30 4.07 -3.08 12.53
C THR A 30 3.64 -4.52 12.83
N GLN A 31 3.83 -4.99 14.06
CA GLN A 31 3.55 -6.37 14.46
C GLN A 31 2.35 -6.51 15.38
N ASP A 32 1.69 -5.42 15.72
CA ASP A 32 0.51 -5.41 16.59
C ASP A 32 -0.47 -4.31 16.19
N GLY A 33 -1.72 -4.47 16.63
CA GLY A 33 -2.79 -3.53 16.28
C GLY A 33 -2.64 -2.14 16.91
N GLN A 34 -2.04 -2.04 18.08
CA GLN A 34 -1.82 -0.76 18.76
C GLN A 34 -0.79 0.10 18.00
N SER A 35 0.33 -0.50 17.61
CA SER A 35 1.36 0.16 16.80
C SER A 35 0.82 0.58 15.45
N ALA A 36 -0.02 -0.26 14.82
CA ALA A 36 -0.69 0.05 13.57
C ALA A 36 -1.63 1.25 13.71
N LYS A 37 -2.42 1.28 14.78
CA LYS A 37 -3.32 2.40 15.07
C LYS A 37 -2.54 3.72 15.22
N LEU A 38 -1.44 3.70 15.97
CA LEU A 38 -0.58 4.87 16.13
C LEU A 38 0.01 5.33 14.78
N ALA A 39 0.46 4.40 13.95
CA ALA A 39 0.95 4.70 12.62
C ALA A 39 -0.12 5.38 11.75
N LEU A 40 -1.36 4.88 11.79
CA LEU A 40 -2.49 5.44 11.05
C LEU A 40 -2.91 6.83 11.55
N GLU A 41 -2.68 7.14 12.82
CA GLU A 41 -2.95 8.45 13.40
C GLU A 41 -1.88 9.50 13.03
N THR A 42 -0.65 9.07 12.76
CA THR A 42 0.51 9.97 12.59
C THR A 42 1.01 10.08 11.16
N GLU A 43 0.71 9.10 10.31
CA GLU A 43 1.25 9.01 8.95
C GLU A 43 0.14 8.74 7.93
N GLU A 44 0.39 9.12 6.68
CA GLU A 44 -0.51 8.83 5.57
C GLU A 44 -0.03 7.63 4.77
N TYR A 45 -0.97 6.73 4.44
CA TYR A 45 -0.72 5.53 3.66
C TYR A 45 -1.64 5.47 2.44
N ALA A 46 -1.14 4.83 1.39
CA ALA A 46 -1.93 4.60 0.17
C ALA A 46 -2.78 3.32 0.28
N VAL A 47 -2.32 2.34 1.06
CA VAL A 47 -3.00 1.06 1.29
C VAL A 47 -2.46 0.42 2.56
N MET A 48 -3.29 -0.37 3.22
CA MET A 48 -2.89 -1.20 4.36
C MET A 48 -3.05 -2.67 4.02
N VAL A 49 -2.04 -3.46 4.39
CA VAL A 49 -2.08 -4.93 4.39
C VAL A 49 -2.21 -5.37 5.83
N LEU A 50 -3.28 -6.06 6.18
CA LEU A 50 -3.66 -6.31 7.57
C LEU A 50 -3.92 -7.80 7.83
N ASP A 51 -3.17 -8.38 8.76
CA ASP A 51 -3.51 -9.67 9.37
C ASP A 51 -4.61 -9.47 10.43
N LEU A 52 -5.60 -10.34 10.48
CA LEU A 52 -6.69 -10.27 11.47
C LEU A 52 -6.28 -10.80 12.84
N GLY A 53 -5.39 -11.78 12.91
CA GLY A 53 -4.97 -12.44 14.14
C GLY A 53 -3.88 -11.72 14.92
N LEU A 54 -4.00 -10.42 15.14
CA LEU A 54 -2.97 -9.61 15.80
C LEU A 54 -3.04 -9.64 17.32
N PRO A 55 -1.90 -9.52 18.03
CA PRO A 55 -1.89 -9.26 19.47
C PRO A 55 -2.30 -7.81 19.79
N LYS A 56 -2.63 -7.56 21.06
CA LYS A 56 -3.03 -6.29 21.69
C LYS A 56 -4.35 -5.74 21.17
N LEU A 57 -4.44 -5.41 19.89
CA LEU A 57 -5.66 -4.97 19.23
C LEU A 57 -5.86 -5.85 17.99
N SER A 58 -6.98 -6.55 17.88
CA SER A 58 -7.24 -7.44 16.75
C SER A 58 -7.34 -6.67 15.43
N GLY A 59 -7.04 -7.33 14.31
CA GLY A 59 -7.18 -6.71 12.99
C GLY A 59 -8.62 -6.28 12.71
N THR A 60 -9.61 -7.05 13.15
CA THR A 60 -11.03 -6.71 12.99
C THR A 60 -11.39 -5.43 13.76
N GLU A 61 -10.93 -5.32 15.01
CA GLU A 61 -11.15 -4.10 15.82
C GLU A 61 -10.47 -2.89 15.24
N LEU A 62 -9.22 -3.04 14.76
CA LEU A 62 -8.49 -1.98 14.07
C LEU A 62 -9.24 -1.50 12.84
N LEU A 63 -9.74 -2.41 12.03
CA LEU A 63 -10.49 -2.10 10.81
C LEU A 63 -11.81 -1.38 11.12
N LYS A 64 -12.54 -1.83 12.13
CA LYS A 64 -13.76 -1.14 12.59
C LYS A 64 -13.48 0.27 13.07
N TRP A 65 -12.41 0.45 13.85
CA TRP A 65 -11.98 1.77 14.28
C TRP A 65 -11.64 2.67 13.08
N LEU A 66 -10.88 2.17 12.12
CA LEU A 66 -10.49 2.91 10.92
C LEU A 66 -11.72 3.38 10.12
N ARG A 67 -12.69 2.52 9.93
CA ARG A 67 -13.94 2.88 9.23
C ARG A 67 -14.80 3.82 10.07
N GLY A 68 -14.77 3.68 11.39
CA GLY A 68 -15.47 4.56 12.32
C GLY A 68 -15.01 6.03 12.27
N ILE A 69 -13.78 6.29 11.91
CA ILE A 69 -13.25 7.65 11.68
C ILE A 69 -13.42 8.11 10.23
N ASN A 70 -14.29 7.45 9.46
CA ASN A 70 -14.59 7.75 8.04
C ASN A 70 -13.36 7.66 7.11
N SER A 71 -12.37 6.86 7.45
CA SER A 71 -11.24 6.62 6.56
C SER A 71 -11.65 5.75 5.37
N ALA A 72 -11.31 6.18 4.17
CA ALA A 72 -11.48 5.43 2.93
C ALA A 72 -10.21 4.65 2.52
N LEU A 73 -9.22 4.54 3.41
CA LEU A 73 -7.97 3.83 3.14
C LEU A 73 -8.26 2.41 2.65
N PRO A 74 -7.75 2.01 1.47
CA PRO A 74 -7.90 0.64 0.99
C PRO A 74 -7.21 -0.35 1.93
N VAL A 75 -7.89 -1.44 2.25
CA VAL A 75 -7.37 -2.49 3.14
C VAL A 75 -7.48 -3.84 2.48
N LEU A 76 -6.33 -4.51 2.34
CA LEU A 76 -6.23 -5.91 1.97
C LEU A 76 -5.99 -6.74 3.24
N VAL A 77 -6.91 -7.63 3.54
CA VAL A 77 -6.81 -8.52 4.70
C VAL A 77 -6.08 -9.80 4.33
N LEU A 78 -5.08 -10.15 5.13
CA LEU A 78 -4.40 -11.45 5.09
C LEU A 78 -4.96 -12.33 6.21
N THR A 79 -5.33 -13.57 5.93
CA THR A 79 -5.86 -14.47 6.94
C THR A 79 -5.64 -15.93 6.61
N ALA A 80 -5.45 -16.74 7.65
CA ALA A 80 -5.47 -18.20 7.53
C ALA A 80 -6.90 -18.77 7.55
N ARG A 81 -7.91 -17.93 7.80
CA ARG A 81 -9.31 -18.33 7.93
C ARG A 81 -9.98 -18.39 6.56
N ASP A 82 -10.34 -19.59 6.15
CA ASP A 82 -10.85 -19.90 4.80
C ASP A 82 -12.35 -20.20 4.77
N THR A 83 -13.08 -19.97 5.85
CA THR A 83 -14.53 -20.17 5.83
C THR A 83 -15.24 -18.99 5.18
N VAL A 84 -16.37 -19.25 4.51
CA VAL A 84 -17.22 -18.19 3.94
C VAL A 84 -17.68 -17.23 5.05
N ALA A 85 -18.01 -17.75 6.24
CA ALA A 85 -18.39 -16.93 7.38
C ALA A 85 -17.29 -15.95 7.80
N ASP A 86 -16.04 -16.40 7.88
CA ASP A 86 -14.91 -15.56 8.25
C ASP A 86 -14.64 -14.46 7.21
N ARG A 87 -14.76 -14.79 5.92
CA ARG A 87 -14.64 -13.79 4.84
C ARG A 87 -15.75 -12.75 4.89
N VAL A 88 -16.97 -13.15 5.15
CA VAL A 88 -18.11 -12.24 5.31
C VAL A 88 -17.89 -11.30 6.50
N ILE A 89 -17.40 -11.80 7.63
CA ILE A 89 -17.06 -10.97 8.79
C ILE A 89 -16.00 -9.93 8.45
N GLY A 90 -14.95 -10.32 7.75
CA GLY A 90 -13.89 -9.41 7.31
C GLY A 90 -14.38 -8.31 6.36
N LEU A 91 -15.18 -8.67 5.37
CA LEU A 91 -15.76 -7.72 4.41
C LEU A 91 -16.76 -6.78 5.09
N ASN A 92 -17.61 -7.29 6.00
CA ASN A 92 -18.55 -6.49 6.77
C ASN A 92 -17.85 -5.55 7.77
N ALA A 93 -16.64 -5.88 8.21
CA ALA A 93 -15.82 -4.99 9.03
C ALA A 93 -15.21 -3.84 8.22
N GLY A 94 -15.28 -3.89 6.88
CA GLY A 94 -14.84 -2.83 5.98
C GLY A 94 -13.57 -3.13 5.19
N ALA A 95 -13.16 -4.40 5.06
CA ALA A 95 -12.09 -4.79 4.16
C ALA A 95 -12.49 -4.62 2.69
N ASP A 96 -11.54 -4.20 1.86
CA ASP A 96 -11.76 -4.01 0.42
C ASP A 96 -11.46 -5.27 -0.39
N ASP A 97 -10.57 -6.11 0.11
CA ASP A 97 -10.22 -7.39 -0.49
C ASP A 97 -9.64 -8.34 0.56
N TYR A 98 -9.48 -9.57 0.19
CA TYR A 98 -9.14 -10.68 1.08
C TYR A 98 -8.16 -11.62 0.42
N LEU A 99 -7.10 -12.01 1.13
CA LEU A 99 -6.11 -12.97 0.64
C LEU A 99 -5.86 -14.04 1.70
N ILE A 100 -6.01 -15.30 1.31
CA ILE A 100 -5.90 -16.44 2.21
C ILE A 100 -4.46 -16.94 2.25
N LYS A 101 -3.94 -17.19 3.46
CA LYS A 101 -2.63 -17.81 3.69
C LYS A 101 -2.71 -19.33 3.49
N PRO A 102 -1.71 -19.97 2.89
CA PRO A 102 -0.54 -19.39 2.23
C PRO A 102 -0.87 -18.77 0.87
N PHE A 103 -0.18 -17.72 0.49
CA PHE A 103 -0.40 -17.01 -0.77
C PHE A 103 0.91 -16.75 -1.51
N ASP A 104 0.81 -16.53 -2.81
CA ASP A 104 1.93 -16.06 -3.61
C ASP A 104 2.12 -14.55 -3.46
N LEU A 105 3.36 -14.10 -3.38
CA LEU A 105 3.68 -12.68 -3.29
C LEU A 105 3.19 -11.91 -4.54
N ASP A 106 3.25 -12.52 -5.71
CA ASP A 106 2.75 -11.92 -6.96
C ASP A 106 1.23 -11.68 -6.91
N GLU A 107 0.48 -12.59 -6.28
CA GLU A 107 -0.96 -12.40 -6.07
C GLU A 107 -1.23 -11.24 -5.11
N LEU A 108 -0.48 -11.13 -4.02
CA LEU A 108 -0.56 -10.02 -3.08
C LEU A 108 -0.34 -8.69 -3.81
N ILE A 109 0.72 -8.58 -4.60
CA ILE A 109 1.07 -7.37 -5.35
C ILE A 109 -0.02 -7.03 -6.36
N ALA A 110 -0.55 -8.00 -7.09
CA ALA A 110 -1.63 -7.79 -8.06
C ALA A 110 -2.90 -7.25 -7.39
N ARG A 111 -3.26 -7.77 -6.22
CA ARG A 111 -4.42 -7.29 -5.45
C ARG A 111 -4.21 -5.89 -4.88
N LEU A 112 -3.01 -5.57 -4.39
CA LEU A 112 -2.67 -4.22 -3.96
C LEU A 112 -2.78 -3.21 -5.10
N ASN A 113 -2.25 -3.53 -6.26
CA ASN A 113 -2.35 -2.67 -7.43
C ASN A 113 -3.81 -2.47 -7.88
N ALA A 114 -4.65 -3.51 -7.78
CA ALA A 114 -6.08 -3.39 -8.06
C ALA A 114 -6.79 -2.45 -7.08
N LEU A 115 -6.49 -2.52 -5.80
CA LEU A 115 -7.05 -1.62 -4.79
C LEU A 115 -6.60 -0.17 -5.00
N LEU A 116 -5.34 0.04 -5.34
CA LEU A 116 -4.81 1.36 -5.63
C LEU A 116 -5.45 1.98 -6.87
N ARG A 117 -5.74 1.21 -7.90
CA ARG A 117 -6.49 1.69 -9.09
C ARG A 117 -7.91 2.11 -8.73
N ARG A 118 -8.63 1.33 -7.93
CA ARG A 118 -10.00 1.65 -7.49
C ARG A 118 -10.02 2.92 -6.63
N SER A 119 -9.07 3.06 -5.74
CA SER A 119 -8.91 4.24 -4.89
C SER A 119 -8.65 5.51 -5.70
N ALA A 120 -7.93 5.42 -6.80
CA ALA A 120 -7.67 6.52 -7.73
C ALA A 120 -8.86 6.88 -8.64
N GLY A 121 -10.04 6.25 -8.47
CA GLY A 121 -11.25 6.55 -9.22
C GLY A 121 -11.30 5.98 -10.64
N GLN A 122 -10.67 4.85 -10.89
CA GLN A 122 -10.67 4.11 -12.17
C GLN A 122 -10.14 4.87 -13.40
N VAL A 123 -9.68 6.08 -13.24
CA VAL A 123 -9.02 6.77 -14.33
C VAL A 123 -7.57 6.30 -14.35
N THR A 124 -7.13 5.80 -15.50
CA THR A 124 -5.70 5.63 -15.77
C THR A 124 -5.12 7.04 -15.83
N LEU A 125 -4.84 7.61 -14.66
CA LEU A 125 -4.28 8.95 -14.57
C LEU A 125 -2.84 8.88 -15.03
N THR A 126 -2.63 9.22 -16.29
CA THR A 126 -1.30 9.55 -16.76
C THR A 126 -0.96 10.94 -16.21
N LEU A 127 0.05 11.00 -15.37
CA LEU A 127 0.58 12.26 -14.89
C LEU A 127 1.43 12.85 -16.00
N GLN A 128 1.16 14.08 -16.37
CA GLN A 128 1.88 14.77 -17.45
C GLN A 128 2.47 16.09 -16.93
N HIS A 129 3.73 16.31 -17.25
CA HIS A 129 4.41 17.57 -17.01
C HIS A 129 5.45 17.80 -18.12
N ASP A 130 5.32 18.90 -18.86
CA ASP A 130 6.09 19.18 -20.06
C ASP A 130 6.03 18.00 -21.06
N ASP A 131 7.16 17.40 -21.38
CA ASP A 131 7.30 16.29 -22.31
C ASP A 131 7.34 14.90 -21.62
N ILE A 132 7.07 14.86 -20.30
CA ILE A 132 7.08 13.63 -19.51
C ILE A 132 5.64 13.17 -19.25
N GLU A 133 5.37 11.90 -19.53
CA GLU A 133 4.12 11.20 -19.20
C GLU A 133 4.45 9.99 -18.33
N LEU A 134 3.81 9.90 -17.18
CA LEU A 134 3.97 8.77 -16.26
C LEU A 134 2.63 8.13 -16.01
N THR A 135 2.52 6.83 -16.28
CA THR A 135 1.32 6.03 -16.03
C THR A 135 1.55 5.10 -14.84
N PRO A 136 1.01 5.41 -13.65
CA PRO A 136 1.27 4.61 -12.44
C PRO A 136 0.83 3.16 -12.55
N SER A 137 -0.31 2.92 -13.21
CA SER A 137 -0.89 1.57 -13.32
C SER A 137 -0.04 0.60 -14.14
N THR A 138 0.73 1.09 -15.10
CA THR A 138 1.59 0.27 -15.97
C THR A 138 3.07 0.42 -15.64
N HIS A 139 3.44 1.30 -14.72
CA HIS A 139 4.82 1.69 -14.43
C HIS A 139 5.58 2.18 -15.67
N GLN A 140 4.85 2.80 -16.59
CA GLN A 140 5.41 3.31 -17.84
C GLN A 140 5.71 4.79 -17.76
N VAL A 141 6.88 5.16 -18.27
CA VAL A 141 7.32 6.55 -18.41
C VAL A 141 7.68 6.81 -19.86
N VAL A 142 7.11 7.88 -20.41
CA VAL A 142 7.40 8.34 -21.77
C VAL A 142 7.95 9.76 -21.69
N LYS A 143 9.03 10.01 -22.36
CA LYS A 143 9.62 11.37 -22.52
C LYS A 143 9.75 11.70 -24.00
N SER A 144 9.18 12.81 -24.42
CA SER A 144 9.21 13.25 -25.83
C SER A 144 8.78 12.14 -26.81
N GLY A 145 7.75 11.35 -26.44
CA GLY A 145 7.22 10.25 -27.24
C GLY A 145 8.03 8.96 -27.21
N GLN A 146 9.11 8.90 -26.46
CA GLN A 146 9.93 7.69 -26.31
C GLN A 146 9.82 7.09 -24.92
N THR A 147 9.65 5.77 -24.86
CA THR A 147 9.60 5.04 -23.57
C THR A 147 10.97 5.10 -22.90
N VAL A 148 10.96 5.45 -21.61
CA VAL A 148 12.13 5.50 -20.76
C VAL A 148 12.04 4.39 -19.72
N GLU A 149 13.09 3.59 -19.60
CA GLU A 149 13.20 2.57 -18.56
C GLU A 149 13.79 3.17 -17.28
N LEU A 150 13.06 3.02 -16.19
CA LEU A 150 13.48 3.45 -14.86
C LEU A 150 13.49 2.24 -13.91
N SER A 151 14.41 2.27 -12.94
CA SER A 151 14.32 1.36 -11.81
C SER A 151 13.06 1.65 -10.98
N ALA A 152 12.65 0.69 -10.14
CA ALA A 152 11.49 0.87 -9.27
C ALA A 152 11.63 2.11 -8.36
N ARG A 153 12.82 2.38 -7.84
CA ARG A 153 13.09 3.55 -7.01
C ARG A 153 13.05 4.87 -7.79
N GLU A 154 13.64 4.89 -8.96
CA GLU A 154 13.60 6.04 -9.86
C GLU A 154 12.16 6.36 -10.27
N PHE A 155 11.37 5.34 -10.58
CA PHE A 155 9.95 5.50 -10.90
C PHE A 155 9.18 6.09 -9.72
N THR A 156 9.37 5.55 -8.50
CA THR A 156 8.71 6.04 -7.29
C THR A 156 9.08 7.51 -7.03
N LEU A 157 10.35 7.87 -7.17
CA LEU A 157 10.80 9.25 -7.00
C LEU A 157 10.15 10.19 -8.03
N LEU A 158 10.16 9.82 -9.30
CA LEU A 158 9.54 10.61 -10.36
C LEU A 158 8.03 10.75 -10.13
N HIS A 159 7.36 9.69 -9.75
CA HIS A 159 5.93 9.69 -9.44
C HIS A 159 5.61 10.68 -8.30
N GLU A 160 6.37 10.66 -7.21
CA GLU A 160 6.19 11.60 -6.09
C GLU A 160 6.43 13.06 -6.52
N LEU A 161 7.45 13.31 -7.31
CA LEU A 161 7.74 14.65 -7.82
C LEU A 161 6.62 15.16 -8.74
N LEU A 162 6.08 14.32 -9.60
CA LEU A 162 4.97 14.68 -10.50
C LEU A 162 3.66 14.93 -9.76
N LEU A 163 3.39 14.19 -8.69
CA LEU A 163 2.21 14.42 -7.83
C LEU A 163 2.26 15.78 -7.13
N HIS A 164 3.44 16.33 -6.89
CA HIS A 164 3.66 17.55 -6.15
C HIS A 164 4.34 18.64 -6.98
N VAL A 165 4.03 18.68 -8.27
CA VAL A 165 4.57 19.73 -9.18
C VAL A 165 4.27 21.12 -8.63
N GLY A 166 5.30 21.97 -8.63
CA GLY A 166 5.20 23.33 -8.11
C GLY A 166 5.37 23.44 -6.59
N ARG A 167 5.61 22.33 -5.89
CA ARG A 167 5.91 22.32 -4.45
C ARG A 167 7.32 21.82 -4.20
N VAL A 168 8.01 22.44 -3.29
CA VAL A 168 9.32 21.99 -2.83
C VAL A 168 9.12 20.78 -1.92
N GLN A 169 9.80 19.68 -2.24
CA GLN A 169 9.84 18.48 -1.42
C GLN A 169 11.19 18.41 -0.69
N SER A 170 11.18 18.18 0.62
CA SER A 170 12.42 17.95 1.35
C SER A 170 12.96 16.55 1.03
N ARG A 171 14.25 16.36 1.21
CA ARG A 171 14.88 15.05 1.08
C ARG A 171 14.21 14.01 1.98
N GLU A 172 13.91 14.38 3.23
CA GLU A 172 13.23 13.51 4.19
C GLU A 172 11.84 13.07 3.70
N GLN A 173 11.06 13.99 3.14
CA GLN A 173 9.75 13.68 2.58
C GLN A 173 9.85 12.67 1.42
N LEU A 174 10.80 12.87 0.52
CA LEU A 174 11.03 11.95 -0.60
C LEU A 174 11.52 10.59 -0.13
N GLU A 175 12.43 10.56 0.83
CA GLU A 175 12.96 9.32 1.40
C GLU A 175 11.87 8.49 2.10
N GLN A 176 10.93 9.11 2.81
CA GLN A 176 9.79 8.43 3.42
C GLN A 176 8.91 7.71 2.38
N HIS A 177 8.71 8.31 1.21
CA HIS A 177 7.92 7.70 0.14
C HIS A 177 8.66 6.60 -0.62
N ILE A 178 10.00 6.64 -0.63
CA ILE A 178 10.84 5.67 -1.32
C ILE A 178 11.19 4.48 -0.44
N TYR A 179 11.49 4.71 0.82
CA TYR A 179 12.03 3.70 1.73
C TYR A 179 11.08 3.30 2.86
N GLY A 180 10.10 4.11 3.19
CA GLY A 180 9.30 3.98 4.39
C GLY A 180 10.13 4.29 5.64
N TRP A 181 9.79 3.67 6.74
CA TRP A 181 10.61 3.72 7.95
C TRP A 181 11.88 2.89 7.73
N GLY A 182 13.02 3.53 7.82
CA GLY A 182 14.34 2.96 7.54
C GLY A 182 14.77 1.82 8.44
#